data_a3bd966b78aeafa353f1c0b774f8c52d
#
_entry.id   a3bd966b78aeafa353f1c0b774f8c52d
#
_cell.length_a   1.000
_cell.length_b   1.000
_cell.length_c   1.000
_cell.angle_alpha   90.00
_cell.angle_beta   90.00
_cell.angle_gamma   90.00
#
_symmetry.space_group_name_H-M   'P 1'
#
loop_
_entity.id
_entity.type
_entity.pdbx_description
1 polymer ?
#
loop_
_entity_poly.entity_id
_entity_poly.type
_entity_poly.pdbx_seq_one_letter_code
_entity_poly.pdbx_strand_id
1 'polypeptide(L)'
;SVTVKFKVPPEGYYDLSVIYGNSNDGNKPSDRVDTRAIMTLDGVTEDVYFPNTIKSEYTDKMTFVRYLKKGEHSITFAHGDGTFVLDSMLVRRHEDINEITLLKDSDRTNENTKSFLAVAPYDGFYNMTTNVSANFKIDGASAYTDGDSIVYLRKGLNYIDFESKNAVKCTVKVTDQKNYNVSVSAENMTLSDGATLVDGHIENISCNGGSASFKVNVPESGNYRMTISYSNNDEGGVHSYNVDLIERFVTVQVNGTKQNVWCRNTYSWDTVKTVTLNITLNAGENTINFTNDGSVKFNNRDSYTPYIFSVTINDICN
;
A
#
# COMPACT_ATOMS: atom_id res chain seq x y z
N SER A 1 -10.72 19.58 -13.61
CA SER A 1 -10.70 18.15 -13.86
C SER A 1 -10.64 17.86 -15.36
N VAL A 2 -10.03 16.76 -15.72
CA VAL A 2 -9.97 16.22 -17.09
C VAL A 2 -10.56 14.81 -17.09
N THR A 3 -11.48 14.55 -18.03
CA THR A 3 -12.08 13.24 -18.19
C THR A 3 -11.72 12.67 -19.56
N VAL A 4 -11.18 11.45 -19.58
CA VAL A 4 -10.88 10.69 -20.78
C VAL A 4 -11.84 9.51 -20.88
N LYS A 5 -12.51 9.36 -22.02
CA LYS A 5 -13.38 8.22 -22.31
C LYS A 5 -12.67 7.31 -23.32
N PHE A 6 -12.74 6.02 -23.09
CA PHE A 6 -12.11 5.02 -23.95
C PHE A 6 -12.92 3.72 -23.94
N LYS A 7 -12.62 2.83 -24.89
CA LYS A 7 -13.30 1.55 -25.01
C LYS A 7 -12.28 0.42 -25.10
N VAL A 8 -12.53 -0.64 -24.34
CA VAL A 8 -11.72 -1.85 -24.41
C VAL A 8 -12.50 -3.00 -25.07
N PRO A 9 -11.92 -3.67 -26.07
CA PRO A 9 -12.65 -4.68 -26.85
C PRO A 9 -12.82 -6.03 -26.12
N PRO A 10 -11.82 -6.65 -25.51
CA PRO A 10 -11.99 -7.73 -24.56
C PRO A 10 -11.92 -7.20 -23.13
N GLU A 11 -12.49 -7.90 -22.18
CA GLU A 11 -12.18 -7.68 -20.76
C GLU A 11 -10.78 -8.19 -20.42
N GLY A 12 -10.18 -7.66 -19.39
CA GLY A 12 -8.84 -8.05 -18.91
C GLY A 12 -8.09 -6.91 -18.23
N TYR A 13 -6.83 -7.14 -17.98
CA TYR A 13 -5.95 -6.12 -17.42
C TYR A 13 -5.45 -5.17 -18.51
N TYR A 14 -5.42 -3.90 -18.16
CA TYR A 14 -4.96 -2.82 -19.03
C TYR A 14 -3.99 -1.90 -18.30
N ASP A 15 -2.95 -1.51 -19.04
CA ASP A 15 -2.05 -0.44 -18.66
C ASP A 15 -2.71 0.89 -19.03
N LEU A 16 -3.01 1.70 -18.04
CA LEU A 16 -3.48 3.07 -18.20
C LEU A 16 -2.28 3.98 -17.95
N SER A 17 -1.57 4.33 -19.00
CA SER A 17 -0.35 5.14 -18.92
C SER A 17 -0.66 6.60 -19.18
N VAL A 18 -0.29 7.45 -18.26
CA VAL A 18 -0.46 8.89 -18.33
C VAL A 18 0.89 9.55 -18.54
N ILE A 19 1.00 10.38 -19.56
CA ILE A 19 2.14 11.27 -19.78
C ILE A 19 1.77 12.61 -19.17
N TYR A 20 2.63 13.12 -18.31
CA TYR A 20 2.33 14.33 -17.55
C TYR A 20 3.58 15.20 -17.34
N GLY A 21 3.39 16.47 -17.05
CA GLY A 21 4.39 17.40 -16.57
C GLY A 21 3.94 18.03 -15.25
N ASN A 22 4.82 18.06 -14.28
CA ASN A 22 4.58 18.68 -12.98
C ASN A 22 5.73 19.61 -12.61
N SER A 23 5.50 20.91 -12.72
CA SER A 23 6.42 21.96 -12.29
C SER A 23 5.95 22.66 -11.02
N ASN A 24 5.16 21.94 -10.19
CA ASN A 24 4.64 22.53 -8.97
C ASN A 24 5.80 22.89 -8.02
N ASP A 25 6.03 24.16 -7.91
CA ASP A 25 6.97 24.71 -6.94
C ASP A 25 6.18 25.01 -5.66
N GLY A 26 6.75 24.77 -4.51
CA GLY A 26 6.14 25.11 -3.25
C GLY A 26 6.09 26.64 -3.05
N ASN A 27 6.68 27.12 -1.99
CA ASN A 27 6.72 28.57 -1.71
C ASN A 27 7.82 29.31 -2.49
N LYS A 28 8.74 28.58 -3.12
CA LYS A 28 9.83 29.11 -3.93
C LYS A 28 10.06 28.24 -5.17
N PRO A 29 10.55 28.82 -6.26
CA PRO A 29 10.88 28.07 -7.48
C PRO A 29 11.91 26.95 -7.31
N SER A 30 12.60 26.89 -6.18
CA SER A 30 13.55 25.81 -5.85
C SER A 30 12.88 24.61 -5.20
N ASP A 31 11.66 24.76 -4.71
CA ASP A 31 10.94 23.68 -4.07
C ASP A 31 10.38 22.76 -5.16
N ARG A 32 10.49 21.47 -4.96
CA ARG A 32 9.99 20.46 -5.89
C ARG A 32 8.93 19.66 -5.18
N VAL A 33 7.69 19.84 -5.60
CA VAL A 33 6.53 19.27 -4.91
C VAL A 33 5.81 18.28 -5.80
N ASP A 34 5.58 17.08 -5.28
CA ASP A 34 4.69 16.11 -5.90
C ASP A 34 3.26 16.62 -5.84
N THR A 35 2.50 16.39 -6.88
CA THR A 35 1.10 16.82 -6.94
C THR A 35 0.18 15.63 -6.69
N ARG A 36 -0.67 15.75 -5.70
CA ARG A 36 -1.77 14.82 -5.48
C ARG A 36 -2.93 15.15 -6.42
N ALA A 37 -3.47 14.15 -7.07
CA ALA A 37 -4.69 14.22 -7.84
C ALA A 37 -5.69 13.17 -7.35
N ILE A 38 -6.96 13.44 -7.57
CA ILE A 38 -8.05 12.49 -7.32
C ILE A 38 -8.36 11.81 -8.65
N MET A 39 -8.05 10.52 -8.75
CA MET A 39 -8.37 9.72 -9.93
C MET A 39 -9.67 8.96 -9.70
N THR A 40 -10.62 9.10 -10.62
CA THR A 40 -11.87 8.33 -10.61
C THR A 40 -11.96 7.51 -11.88
N LEU A 41 -11.95 6.18 -11.76
CA LEU A 41 -12.15 5.25 -12.85
C LEU A 41 -13.50 4.54 -12.65
N ASP A 42 -14.43 4.75 -13.58
CA ASP A 42 -15.79 4.15 -13.56
C ASP A 42 -16.50 4.30 -12.21
N GLY A 43 -16.33 5.45 -11.56
CA GLY A 43 -16.92 5.75 -10.26
C GLY A 43 -16.12 5.29 -9.04
N VAL A 44 -15.02 4.56 -9.23
CA VAL A 44 -14.08 4.22 -8.15
C VAL A 44 -13.01 5.29 -8.04
N THR A 45 -12.91 5.89 -6.87
CA THR A 45 -12.04 7.05 -6.61
C THR A 45 -10.83 6.64 -5.75
N GLU A 46 -9.65 7.12 -6.13
CA GLU A 46 -8.41 6.95 -5.38
C GLU A 46 -7.49 8.16 -5.53
N ASP A 47 -6.64 8.38 -4.54
CA ASP A 47 -5.58 9.38 -4.61
C ASP A 47 -4.39 8.84 -5.39
N VAL A 48 -3.87 9.66 -6.29
CA VAL A 48 -2.66 9.36 -7.07
C VAL A 48 -1.70 10.53 -6.99
N TYR A 49 -0.40 10.26 -7.03
CA TYR A 49 0.63 11.27 -6.87
C TYR A 49 1.48 11.33 -8.14
N PHE A 50 1.67 12.54 -8.63
CA PHE A 50 2.50 12.84 -9.79
C PHE A 50 3.79 13.51 -9.34
N PRO A 51 4.93 12.79 -9.35
CA PRO A 51 6.24 13.34 -9.03
C PRO A 51 6.57 14.60 -9.83
N ASN A 52 7.35 15.49 -9.22
CA ASN A 52 7.77 16.72 -9.88
C ASN A 52 8.71 16.43 -11.05
N THR A 53 8.47 17.02 -12.20
CA THR A 53 9.27 16.89 -13.43
C THR A 53 10.19 18.08 -13.68
N ILE A 54 10.36 18.97 -12.70
CA ILE A 54 11.18 20.18 -12.75
C ILE A 54 10.53 21.29 -13.57
N LYS A 55 10.01 21.00 -14.75
CA LYS A 55 9.31 21.91 -15.64
C LYS A 55 8.12 21.22 -16.27
N SER A 56 7.08 21.98 -16.59
CA SER A 56 5.87 21.44 -17.23
C SER A 56 6.14 20.81 -18.60
N GLU A 57 7.19 21.30 -19.30
CA GLU A 57 7.61 20.80 -20.60
C GLU A 57 8.40 19.49 -20.49
N TYR A 58 8.90 19.16 -19.31
CA TYR A 58 9.56 17.88 -19.04
C TYR A 58 8.51 16.90 -18.62
N THR A 59 8.27 15.91 -19.47
CA THR A 59 7.23 14.92 -19.22
C THR A 59 7.82 13.65 -18.61
N ASP A 60 7.02 13.04 -17.75
CA ASP A 60 7.24 11.71 -17.21
C ASP A 60 6.00 10.85 -17.44
N LYS A 61 6.12 9.57 -17.19
CA LYS A 61 5.04 8.60 -17.40
C LYS A 61 4.69 7.90 -16.10
N MET A 62 3.39 7.82 -15.82
CA MET A 62 2.84 6.99 -14.77
C MET A 62 1.87 5.98 -15.36
N THR A 63 1.95 4.72 -14.91
CA THR A 63 1.11 3.64 -15.40
C THR A 63 0.32 3.01 -14.26
N PHE A 64 -0.99 2.92 -14.45
CA PHE A 64 -1.91 2.24 -13.57
C PHE A 64 -2.37 0.94 -14.23
N VAL A 65 -2.19 -0.20 -13.59
CA VAL A 65 -2.71 -1.47 -14.09
C VAL A 65 -4.10 -1.69 -13.51
N ARG A 66 -5.11 -1.88 -14.36
CA ARG A 66 -6.51 -2.06 -13.93
C ARG A 66 -7.18 -3.17 -14.71
N TYR A 67 -8.00 -3.97 -14.02
CA TYR A 67 -8.91 -4.89 -14.67
C TYR A 67 -10.13 -4.11 -15.18
N LEU A 68 -10.40 -4.21 -16.48
CA LEU A 68 -11.51 -3.54 -17.12
C LEU A 68 -12.46 -4.56 -17.77
N LYS A 69 -13.74 -4.37 -17.59
CA LYS A 69 -14.75 -5.14 -18.32
C LYS A 69 -14.76 -4.72 -19.78
N LYS A 70 -15.22 -5.61 -20.66
CA LYS A 70 -15.46 -5.22 -22.07
C LYS A 70 -16.46 -4.06 -22.14
N GLY A 71 -16.12 -3.00 -22.83
CA GLY A 71 -17.03 -1.87 -23.03
C GLY A 71 -16.37 -0.50 -22.93
N GLU A 72 -17.19 0.49 -22.65
CA GLU A 72 -16.76 1.88 -22.47
C GLU A 72 -16.40 2.15 -21.02
N HIS A 73 -15.36 2.95 -20.84
CA HIS A 73 -14.81 3.36 -19.54
C HIS A 73 -14.57 4.85 -19.53
N SER A 74 -14.56 5.41 -18.33
CA SER A 74 -14.16 6.79 -18.14
C SER A 74 -13.20 6.93 -16.97
N ILE A 75 -12.14 7.67 -17.18
CA ILE A 75 -11.19 8.04 -16.14
C ILE A 75 -11.16 9.57 -16.01
N THR A 76 -11.27 10.05 -14.79
CA THR A 76 -11.23 11.48 -14.47
C THR A 76 -10.07 11.74 -13.52
N PHE A 77 -9.27 12.75 -13.83
CA PHE A 77 -8.30 13.32 -12.90
C PHE A 77 -8.80 14.67 -12.44
N ALA A 78 -9.06 14.77 -11.15
CA ALA A 78 -9.48 16.01 -10.50
C ALA A 78 -8.34 16.57 -9.65
N HIS A 79 -8.47 17.86 -9.33
CA HIS A 79 -7.54 18.57 -8.48
C HIS A 79 -7.60 18.01 -7.05
N GLY A 80 -6.43 17.62 -6.53
CA GLY A 80 -6.22 17.30 -5.12
C GLY A 80 -5.53 18.47 -4.41
N ASP A 81 -4.21 18.54 -4.58
CA ASP A 81 -3.39 19.66 -4.13
C ASP A 81 -2.37 19.98 -5.23
N GLY A 82 -2.21 21.22 -5.55
CA GLY A 82 -1.37 21.64 -6.67
C GLY A 82 -1.98 21.36 -8.05
N THR A 83 -1.21 21.61 -9.10
CA THR A 83 -1.61 21.45 -10.50
C THR A 83 -0.55 20.69 -11.29
N PHE A 84 -0.96 19.94 -12.27
CA PHE A 84 -0.08 19.29 -13.24
C PHE A 84 -0.68 19.39 -14.63
N VAL A 85 0.16 19.21 -15.64
CA VAL A 85 -0.26 19.17 -17.04
C VAL A 85 -0.40 17.69 -17.43
N LEU A 86 -1.57 17.32 -17.90
CA LEU A 86 -1.78 16.03 -18.54
C LEU A 86 -1.59 16.21 -20.04
N ASP A 87 -0.53 15.58 -20.57
CA ASP A 87 -0.19 15.66 -22.00
C ASP A 87 -1.01 14.65 -22.80
N SER A 88 -0.93 13.39 -22.44
CA SER A 88 -1.60 12.31 -23.15
C SER A 88 -1.87 11.11 -22.25
N MET A 89 -2.75 10.24 -22.72
CA MET A 89 -3.04 8.97 -22.08
C MET A 89 -3.01 7.85 -23.10
N LEU A 90 -2.32 6.75 -22.77
CA LEU A 90 -2.28 5.52 -23.54
C LEU A 90 -2.99 4.42 -22.78
N VAL A 91 -3.94 3.76 -23.43
CA VAL A 91 -4.59 2.55 -22.93
C VAL A 91 -4.11 1.37 -23.77
N ARG A 92 -3.46 0.42 -23.13
CA ARG A 92 -2.90 -0.75 -23.78
C ARG A 92 -3.26 -1.99 -22.99
N ARG A 93 -3.53 -3.11 -23.67
CA ARG A 93 -3.70 -4.38 -22.97
C ARG A 93 -2.42 -4.73 -22.22
N HIS A 94 -2.57 -5.06 -20.94
CA HIS A 94 -1.45 -5.57 -20.15
C HIS A 94 -1.05 -6.94 -20.72
N GLU A 95 0.23 -7.13 -20.94
CA GLU A 95 0.77 -8.45 -21.32
C GLU A 95 0.53 -9.39 -20.13
N ASP A 96 0.18 -10.62 -20.39
CA ASP A 96 -0.12 -11.63 -19.34
C ASP A 96 -1.33 -11.27 -18.46
N ILE A 97 -2.46 -11.00 -19.08
CA ILE A 97 -3.70 -10.54 -18.43
C ILE A 97 -4.22 -11.42 -17.28
N ASN A 98 -3.88 -12.69 -17.27
CA ASN A 98 -4.23 -13.64 -16.22
C ASN A 98 -3.01 -14.14 -15.44
N GLU A 99 -1.83 -13.68 -15.81
CA GLU A 99 -0.56 -13.99 -15.17
C GLU A 99 0.19 -12.70 -14.89
N ILE A 100 0.79 -12.64 -13.74
CA ILE A 100 1.76 -11.61 -13.45
C ILE A 100 3.11 -12.18 -13.85
N THR A 101 3.70 -11.64 -14.91
CA THR A 101 5.05 -12.01 -15.27
C THR A 101 6.00 -11.54 -14.17
N LEU A 102 6.72 -12.48 -13.58
CA LEU A 102 7.75 -12.15 -12.62
C LEU A 102 8.98 -11.65 -13.35
N LEU A 103 9.39 -10.43 -13.02
CA LEU A 103 10.62 -9.86 -13.53
C LEU A 103 11.78 -10.63 -12.89
N LYS A 104 12.52 -11.32 -13.73
CA LYS A 104 13.78 -11.95 -13.37
C LYS A 104 14.85 -10.86 -13.26
N ASP A 105 15.87 -11.11 -12.54
CA ASP A 105 17.05 -10.25 -12.43
C ASP A 105 16.82 -8.99 -11.57
N SER A 106 16.05 -9.12 -10.47
CA SER A 106 16.22 -8.13 -9.43
C SER A 106 17.66 -8.23 -8.90
N ASP A 107 18.22 -7.11 -8.53
CA ASP A 107 19.55 -6.98 -7.91
C ASP A 107 19.71 -7.81 -6.61
N ARG A 108 18.60 -8.32 -6.07
CA ARG A 108 18.58 -9.28 -4.93
C ARG A 108 18.93 -10.71 -5.32
N THR A 109 18.89 -11.06 -6.62
CA THR A 109 19.28 -12.40 -7.06
C THR A 109 20.77 -12.62 -6.87
N ASN A 110 21.11 -13.70 -6.17
CA ASN A 110 22.50 -14.11 -5.91
C ASN A 110 22.64 -15.64 -5.99
N GLU A 111 23.76 -16.16 -5.53
CA GLU A 111 24.04 -17.61 -5.56
C GLU A 111 22.98 -18.41 -4.80
N ASN A 112 22.53 -17.94 -3.64
CA ASN A 112 21.65 -18.66 -2.72
C ASN A 112 20.18 -18.19 -2.78
N THR A 113 19.91 -17.07 -3.46
CA THR A 113 18.57 -16.45 -3.54
C THR A 113 18.22 -16.18 -4.99
N LYS A 114 17.03 -16.59 -5.40
CA LYS A 114 16.43 -16.20 -6.68
C LYS A 114 15.27 -15.24 -6.39
N SER A 115 15.43 -14.02 -6.81
CA SER A 115 14.51 -12.91 -6.50
C SER A 115 13.75 -12.48 -7.73
N PHE A 116 12.46 -12.26 -7.55
CA PHE A 116 11.54 -11.84 -8.59
C PHE A 116 10.77 -10.59 -8.15
N LEU A 117 10.44 -9.76 -9.13
CA LEU A 117 9.49 -8.68 -8.98
C LEU A 117 8.15 -9.11 -9.57
N ALA A 118 7.10 -9.01 -8.78
CA ALA A 118 5.73 -9.21 -9.23
C ALA A 118 4.96 -7.88 -9.13
N VAL A 119 4.26 -7.50 -10.20
CA VAL A 119 3.42 -6.31 -10.20
C VAL A 119 1.96 -6.73 -10.09
N ALA A 120 1.41 -6.61 -8.89
CA ALA A 120 0.02 -6.95 -8.62
C ALA A 120 -0.92 -5.78 -8.97
N PRO A 121 -1.98 -5.99 -9.75
CA PRO A 121 -2.92 -4.95 -10.14
C PRO A 121 -3.81 -4.48 -8.97
N TYR A 122 -4.01 -5.31 -7.95
CA TYR A 122 -4.77 -5.00 -6.74
C TYR A 122 -4.28 -5.83 -5.56
N ASP A 123 -4.67 -5.43 -4.37
CA ASP A 123 -4.45 -6.21 -3.15
C ASP A 123 -5.33 -7.46 -3.19
N GLY A 124 -4.75 -8.64 -3.01
CA GLY A 124 -5.53 -9.87 -3.05
C GLY A 124 -4.71 -11.15 -3.12
N PHE A 125 -5.42 -12.25 -3.30
CA PHE A 125 -4.81 -13.56 -3.41
C PHE A 125 -4.53 -13.94 -4.84
N TYR A 126 -3.41 -14.64 -5.01
CA TYR A 126 -2.87 -15.06 -6.30
C TYR A 126 -2.38 -16.50 -6.21
N ASN A 127 -2.62 -17.28 -7.25
CA ASN A 127 -2.01 -18.60 -7.40
C ASN A 127 -0.58 -18.43 -7.86
N MET A 128 0.37 -18.90 -7.07
CA MET A 128 1.79 -18.96 -7.43
C MET A 128 2.16 -20.39 -7.75
N THR A 129 2.76 -20.61 -8.92
CA THR A 129 3.29 -21.93 -9.34
C THR A 129 4.77 -21.82 -9.56
N THR A 130 5.54 -22.78 -9.00
CA THR A 130 6.98 -22.85 -9.14
C THR A 130 7.44 -24.22 -9.60
N ASN A 131 8.67 -24.30 -10.11
CA ASN A 131 9.32 -25.56 -10.45
C ASN A 131 10.24 -26.09 -9.32
N VAL A 132 10.16 -25.50 -8.14
CA VAL A 132 11.01 -25.87 -7.00
C VAL A 132 10.19 -25.98 -5.73
N SER A 133 10.64 -26.86 -4.83
CA SER A 133 10.20 -26.87 -3.44
C SER A 133 11.23 -26.08 -2.62
N ALA A 134 10.83 -24.98 -2.05
CA ALA A 134 11.75 -24.06 -1.37
C ALA A 134 11.04 -23.15 -0.35
N ASN A 135 11.81 -22.67 0.61
CA ASN A 135 11.41 -21.51 1.37
C ASN A 135 11.44 -20.27 0.47
N PHE A 136 10.51 -19.40 0.67
CA PHE A 136 10.49 -18.11 0.01
C PHE A 136 10.03 -17.00 0.95
N LYS A 137 10.24 -15.76 0.55
CA LYS A 137 9.77 -14.57 1.26
C LYS A 137 9.00 -13.68 0.30
N ILE A 138 7.89 -13.11 0.77
CA ILE A 138 7.18 -12.03 0.08
C ILE A 138 7.33 -10.79 0.93
N ASP A 139 8.02 -9.77 0.39
CA ASP A 139 8.32 -8.53 1.11
C ASP A 139 8.87 -8.79 2.53
N GLY A 140 9.71 -9.79 2.68
CA GLY A 140 10.36 -10.17 3.93
C GLY A 140 9.64 -11.20 4.81
N ALA A 141 8.36 -11.50 4.56
CA ALA A 141 7.64 -12.55 5.29
C ALA A 141 7.92 -13.94 4.71
N SER A 142 8.38 -14.87 5.55
CA SER A 142 8.78 -16.23 5.14
C SER A 142 7.58 -17.15 4.98
N ALA A 143 7.64 -18.01 3.97
CA ALA A 143 6.72 -19.10 3.70
C ALA A 143 7.45 -20.24 2.97
N TYR A 144 6.76 -21.34 2.71
CA TYR A 144 7.29 -22.50 1.98
C TYR A 144 6.36 -22.86 0.83
N THR A 145 6.93 -23.32 -0.27
CA THR A 145 6.18 -23.90 -1.40
C THR A 145 6.75 -25.24 -1.79
N ASP A 146 5.90 -26.13 -2.26
CA ASP A 146 6.25 -27.42 -2.88
C ASP A 146 5.84 -27.47 -4.37
N GLY A 147 5.62 -26.30 -4.96
CA GLY A 147 5.25 -26.13 -6.36
C GLY A 147 4.10 -25.15 -6.54
N ASP A 148 3.00 -25.38 -5.88
CA ASP A 148 1.82 -24.52 -5.94
C ASP A 148 1.52 -23.90 -4.56
N SER A 149 1.17 -22.63 -4.55
CA SER A 149 0.84 -21.88 -3.35
C SER A 149 -0.16 -20.78 -3.65
N ILE A 150 -0.97 -20.40 -2.67
CA ILE A 150 -1.78 -19.20 -2.74
C ILE A 150 -1.08 -18.13 -1.91
N VAL A 151 -0.77 -17.00 -2.54
CA VAL A 151 -0.01 -15.92 -1.92
C VAL A 151 -0.84 -14.63 -1.94
N TYR A 152 -0.73 -13.84 -0.88
CA TYR A 152 -1.29 -12.49 -0.85
C TYR A 152 -0.25 -11.49 -1.36
N LEU A 153 -0.61 -10.74 -2.41
CA LEU A 153 0.22 -9.66 -2.94
C LEU A 153 -0.47 -8.31 -2.72
N ARG A 154 0.34 -7.30 -2.45
CA ARG A 154 -0.11 -5.90 -2.41
C ARG A 154 -0.15 -5.34 -3.84
N LYS A 155 -1.05 -4.41 -4.08
CA LYS A 155 -1.06 -3.62 -5.31
C LYS A 155 0.32 -2.99 -5.54
N GLY A 156 0.80 -3.08 -6.79
CA GLY A 156 2.11 -2.59 -7.18
C GLY A 156 3.20 -3.64 -7.04
N LEU A 157 4.42 -3.21 -6.74
CA LEU A 157 5.60 -4.07 -6.69
C LEU A 157 5.62 -4.92 -5.43
N ASN A 158 5.92 -6.21 -5.63
CA ASN A 158 6.18 -7.18 -4.57
C ASN A 158 7.48 -7.90 -4.90
N TYR A 159 8.31 -8.16 -3.88
CA TYR A 159 9.47 -9.03 -4.02
C TYR A 159 9.12 -10.43 -3.55
N ILE A 160 9.47 -11.43 -4.38
CA ILE A 160 9.37 -12.84 -4.03
C ILE A 160 10.78 -13.42 -4.09
N ASP A 161 11.34 -13.71 -2.95
CA ASP A 161 12.73 -14.17 -2.78
C ASP A 161 12.75 -15.65 -2.40
N PHE A 162 13.16 -16.54 -3.31
CA PHE A 162 13.29 -17.97 -3.06
C PHE A 162 14.68 -18.31 -2.54
N GLU A 163 14.76 -19.10 -1.48
CA GLU A 163 16.01 -19.69 -0.98
C GLU A 163 16.37 -20.89 -1.87
N SER A 164 17.06 -20.62 -2.98
CA SER A 164 17.42 -21.66 -3.96
C SER A 164 18.74 -21.33 -4.66
N LYS A 165 19.59 -22.37 -4.78
CA LYS A 165 20.79 -22.34 -5.65
C LYS A 165 20.45 -22.66 -7.11
N ASN A 166 19.33 -23.38 -7.32
CA ASN A 166 18.87 -23.77 -8.64
C ASN A 166 18.08 -22.63 -9.32
N ALA A 167 17.98 -22.70 -10.63
CA ALA A 167 17.11 -21.79 -11.37
C ALA A 167 15.64 -22.02 -10.98
N VAL A 168 14.96 -20.94 -10.65
CA VAL A 168 13.54 -20.94 -10.33
C VAL A 168 12.77 -20.40 -11.52
N LYS A 169 11.66 -21.06 -11.88
CA LYS A 169 10.62 -20.52 -12.75
C LYS A 169 9.40 -20.32 -11.87
N CYS A 170 8.82 -19.15 -11.94
CA CYS A 170 7.66 -18.81 -11.14
C CYS A 170 6.62 -18.09 -12.01
N THR A 171 5.37 -18.45 -11.82
CA THR A 171 4.22 -17.72 -12.39
C THR A 171 3.26 -17.36 -11.28
N VAL A 172 2.55 -16.24 -11.45
CA VAL A 172 1.53 -15.80 -10.50
C VAL A 172 0.27 -15.44 -11.27
N LYS A 173 -0.84 -16.04 -10.89
CA LYS A 173 -2.15 -15.82 -11.52
C LYS A 173 -3.15 -15.30 -10.50
N VAL A 174 -4.14 -14.56 -10.95
CA VAL A 174 -5.28 -14.18 -10.13
C VAL A 174 -6.02 -15.43 -9.68
N THR A 175 -6.48 -15.45 -8.43
CA THR A 175 -7.31 -16.52 -7.89
C THR A 175 -8.61 -16.00 -7.29
N ASP A 176 -9.66 -16.79 -7.39
CA ASP A 176 -10.93 -16.54 -6.71
C ASP A 176 -10.96 -17.16 -5.30
N GLN A 177 -9.93 -17.90 -4.92
CA GLN A 177 -9.88 -18.55 -3.62
C GLN A 177 -9.79 -17.52 -2.50
N LYS A 178 -10.67 -17.67 -1.51
CA LYS A 178 -10.68 -16.83 -0.31
C LYS A 178 -9.94 -17.56 0.80
N ASN A 179 -8.83 -17.00 1.23
CA ASN A 179 -8.12 -17.42 2.42
C ASN A 179 -8.58 -16.60 3.64
N TYR A 180 -7.88 -16.75 4.76
CA TYR A 180 -8.18 -15.97 5.94
C TYR A 180 -8.11 -14.47 5.63
N ASN A 181 -9.22 -13.80 5.89
CA ASN A 181 -9.34 -12.36 5.72
C ASN A 181 -10.31 -11.84 6.78
N VAL A 182 -9.84 -11.03 7.68
CA VAL A 182 -10.66 -10.36 8.68
C VAL A 182 -10.37 -8.87 8.66
N SER A 183 -11.45 -8.08 8.71
CA SER A 183 -11.37 -6.62 8.84
C SER A 183 -11.99 -6.18 10.16
N VAL A 184 -11.31 -5.29 10.86
CA VAL A 184 -11.76 -4.69 12.11
C VAL A 184 -11.81 -3.17 11.89
N SER A 185 -13.00 -2.58 11.95
CA SER A 185 -13.16 -1.13 11.91
C SER A 185 -12.78 -0.50 13.25
N ALA A 186 -12.45 0.79 13.24
CA ALA A 186 -12.17 1.57 14.45
C ALA A 186 -13.26 1.42 15.53
N GLU A 187 -14.52 1.37 15.11
CA GLU A 187 -15.69 1.23 15.98
C GLU A 187 -15.72 -0.09 16.77
N ASN A 188 -15.05 -1.11 16.26
CA ASN A 188 -14.97 -2.45 16.88
C ASN A 188 -13.70 -2.66 17.69
N MET A 189 -12.93 -1.60 17.93
CA MET A 189 -11.75 -1.64 18.77
C MET A 189 -12.08 -1.16 20.19
N THR A 190 -11.43 -1.75 21.17
CA THR A 190 -11.51 -1.30 22.57
C THR A 190 -10.52 -0.18 22.78
N LEU A 191 -11.01 0.98 23.21
CA LEU A 191 -10.20 2.16 23.48
C LEU A 191 -9.94 2.32 24.98
N SER A 192 -8.76 2.84 25.35
CA SER A 192 -8.40 3.18 26.72
C SER A 192 -7.44 4.38 26.80
N ASP A 193 -7.24 4.88 28.00
CA ASP A 193 -6.23 5.87 28.37
C ASP A 193 -6.31 7.19 27.59
N GLY A 194 -7.52 7.58 27.15
CA GLY A 194 -7.76 8.85 26.47
C GLY A 194 -7.88 8.76 24.95
N ALA A 195 -7.68 7.59 24.34
CA ALA A 195 -8.02 7.38 22.92
C ALA A 195 -9.51 7.58 22.68
N THR A 196 -9.89 8.20 21.58
CA THR A 196 -11.28 8.55 21.25
C THR A 196 -11.66 8.07 19.85
N LEU A 197 -12.92 7.68 19.71
CA LEU A 197 -13.52 7.41 18.40
C LEU A 197 -14.28 8.65 17.93
N VAL A 198 -13.92 9.15 16.76
CA VAL A 198 -14.52 10.34 16.15
C VAL A 198 -14.76 10.04 14.67
N ASP A 199 -15.96 10.22 14.18
CA ASP A 199 -16.33 10.10 12.76
C ASP A 199 -15.74 8.84 12.07
N GLY A 200 -15.77 7.69 12.78
CA GLY A 200 -15.33 6.40 12.24
C GLY A 200 -13.81 6.18 12.26
N HIS A 201 -13.04 7.03 12.91
CA HIS A 201 -11.59 6.83 13.13
C HIS A 201 -11.20 6.99 14.60
N ILE A 202 -10.06 6.43 14.96
CA ILE A 202 -9.46 6.56 16.29
C ILE A 202 -8.42 7.66 16.26
N GLU A 203 -8.48 8.54 17.25
CA GLU A 203 -7.50 9.59 17.50
C GLU A 203 -7.08 9.65 18.98
N ASN A 204 -6.18 10.57 19.32
CA ASN A 204 -5.69 10.79 20.68
C ASN A 204 -4.87 9.64 21.30
N ILE A 205 -4.26 8.81 20.46
CA ILE A 205 -3.17 7.93 20.90
C ILE A 205 -1.87 8.70 20.74
N SER A 206 -1.17 8.93 21.85
CA SER A 206 0.04 9.75 21.88
C SER A 206 1.13 9.14 22.77
N CYS A 207 2.30 9.75 22.78
CA CYS A 207 3.37 9.38 23.70
C CYS A 207 3.02 9.61 25.19
N ASN A 208 1.93 10.31 25.46
CA ASN A 208 1.46 10.59 26.82
C ASN A 208 0.31 9.67 27.26
N GLY A 209 -0.18 8.80 26.37
CA GLY A 209 -1.25 7.85 26.64
C GLY A 209 -2.15 7.62 25.43
N GLY A 210 -3.21 6.89 25.67
CA GLY A 210 -4.12 6.42 24.64
C GLY A 210 -3.71 5.07 24.08
N SER A 211 -4.69 4.20 23.90
CA SER A 211 -4.49 2.92 23.19
C SER A 211 -5.78 2.43 22.53
N ALA A 212 -5.62 1.61 21.51
CA ALA A 212 -6.71 0.88 20.89
C ALA A 212 -6.31 -0.59 20.76
N SER A 213 -7.21 -1.50 21.06
CA SER A 213 -6.93 -2.92 20.99
C SER A 213 -8.09 -3.70 20.39
N PHE A 214 -7.75 -4.83 19.78
CA PHE A 214 -8.74 -5.78 19.24
C PHE A 214 -8.17 -7.20 19.29
N LYS A 215 -9.08 -8.17 19.15
CA LYS A 215 -8.73 -9.58 19.10
C LYS A 215 -9.07 -10.17 17.75
N VAL A 216 -8.21 -11.07 17.30
CA VAL A 216 -8.43 -11.88 16.11
C VAL A 216 -8.20 -13.34 16.41
N ASN A 217 -8.98 -14.19 15.76
CA ASN A 217 -8.83 -15.64 15.90
C ASN A 217 -8.39 -16.18 14.55
N VAL A 218 -7.18 -16.74 14.48
CA VAL A 218 -6.63 -17.31 13.26
C VAL A 218 -6.60 -18.83 13.32
N PRO A 219 -6.83 -19.53 12.19
CA PRO A 219 -6.90 -20.99 12.18
C PRO A 219 -5.55 -21.65 12.44
N GLU A 220 -4.46 -21.04 12.03
CA GLU A 220 -3.12 -21.61 12.09
C GLU A 220 -2.08 -20.59 12.57
N SER A 221 -1.02 -21.07 13.21
CA SER A 221 0.12 -20.22 13.55
C SER A 221 0.96 -19.93 12.31
N GLY A 222 1.35 -18.69 12.12
CA GLY A 222 2.16 -18.32 10.96
C GLY A 222 2.32 -16.82 10.78
N ASN A 223 2.83 -16.47 9.61
CA ASN A 223 2.97 -15.09 9.20
C ASN A 223 1.71 -14.61 8.50
N TYR A 224 1.24 -13.46 8.94
CA TYR A 224 0.07 -12.77 8.41
C TYR A 224 0.45 -11.37 7.97
N ARG A 225 -0.31 -10.83 7.04
CA ARG A 225 -0.18 -9.46 6.62
C ARG A 225 -1.26 -8.63 7.27
N MET A 226 -0.85 -7.59 7.97
CA MET A 226 -1.75 -6.59 8.52
C MET A 226 -1.65 -5.31 7.70
N THR A 227 -2.80 -4.82 7.27
CA THR A 227 -2.94 -3.54 6.55
C THR A 227 -3.74 -2.59 7.43
N ILE A 228 -3.16 -1.45 7.76
CA ILE A 228 -3.78 -0.39 8.56
C ILE A 228 -4.23 0.71 7.61
N SER A 229 -5.52 1.06 7.64
CA SER A 229 -6.06 2.23 6.96
C SER A 229 -5.97 3.44 7.88
N TYR A 230 -5.34 4.51 7.40
CA TYR A 230 -5.02 5.67 8.22
C TYR A 230 -5.07 6.98 7.44
N SER A 231 -5.17 8.11 8.14
CA SER A 231 -4.84 9.43 7.62
C SER A 231 -3.85 10.16 8.52
N ASN A 232 -3.04 11.01 7.92
CA ASN A 232 -2.04 11.81 8.62
C ASN A 232 -1.79 13.11 7.84
N ASN A 233 -2.21 14.22 8.40
CA ASN A 233 -1.89 15.55 7.86
C ASN A 233 -1.17 16.40 8.91
N ASP A 234 -0.24 15.80 9.64
CA ASP A 234 0.52 16.52 10.64
C ASP A 234 1.59 17.39 9.99
N GLU A 235 1.66 18.62 10.42
CA GLU A 235 2.58 19.63 9.90
C GLU A 235 3.45 20.17 11.04
N GLY A 236 4.72 20.34 10.76
CA GLY A 236 5.70 20.92 11.68
C GLY A 236 5.71 22.43 11.63
N GLY A 237 6.72 22.99 10.97
CA GLY A 237 6.89 24.39 10.76
C GLY A 237 6.50 24.82 9.35
N VAL A 238 5.98 26.00 9.21
CA VAL A 238 5.84 26.65 7.90
C VAL A 238 7.07 27.51 7.67
N HIS A 239 7.82 27.16 6.64
CA HIS A 239 9.01 27.91 6.21
C HIS A 239 8.70 28.77 4.99
N SER A 240 9.54 29.73 4.69
CA SER A 240 9.35 30.58 3.50
C SER A 240 9.48 29.80 2.18
N TYR A 241 9.81 28.54 2.20
CA TYR A 241 10.07 27.69 1.04
C TYR A 241 9.30 26.35 1.06
N ASN A 242 8.84 25.88 2.21
CA ASN A 242 8.03 24.66 2.31
C ASN A 242 7.29 24.58 3.65
N VAL A 243 6.52 23.52 3.82
CA VAL A 243 5.93 23.08 5.08
C VAL A 243 6.57 21.76 5.48
N ASP A 244 6.95 21.61 6.74
CA ASP A 244 7.43 20.33 7.25
C ASP A 244 6.25 19.35 7.33
N LEU A 245 6.26 18.35 6.48
CA LEU A 245 5.31 17.24 6.54
C LEU A 245 5.83 16.19 7.51
N ILE A 246 5.07 15.95 8.58
CA ILE A 246 5.50 15.05 9.64
C ILE A 246 4.92 13.66 9.38
N GLU A 247 5.78 12.66 9.34
CA GLU A 247 5.37 11.27 9.41
C GLU A 247 5.02 10.94 10.86
N ARG A 248 3.86 10.34 11.07
CA ARG A 248 3.45 9.77 12.35
C ARG A 248 3.75 8.28 12.37
N PHE A 249 3.81 7.70 13.55
CA PHE A 249 3.96 6.25 13.67
C PHE A 249 2.96 5.69 14.68
N VAL A 250 2.67 4.42 14.51
CA VAL A 250 1.92 3.63 15.47
C VAL A 250 2.82 2.50 15.99
N THR A 251 2.90 2.33 17.28
CA THR A 251 3.52 1.15 17.91
C THR A 251 2.51 0.03 17.93
N VAL A 252 2.71 -0.94 17.06
CA VAL A 252 1.89 -2.15 17.00
C VAL A 252 2.46 -3.20 17.91
N GLN A 253 1.65 -3.70 18.83
CA GLN A 253 2.01 -4.79 19.71
C GLN A 253 1.13 -6.01 19.41
N VAL A 254 1.76 -7.13 19.06
CA VAL A 254 1.11 -8.42 18.79
C VAL A 254 1.59 -9.42 19.83
N ASN A 255 0.70 -9.93 20.66
CA ASN A 255 1.02 -10.90 21.71
C ASN A 255 2.26 -10.53 22.55
N GLY A 256 2.45 -9.24 22.82
CA GLY A 256 3.58 -8.71 23.58
C GLY A 256 4.79 -8.24 22.77
N THR A 257 4.93 -8.65 21.51
CA THR A 257 6.00 -8.18 20.62
C THR A 257 5.63 -6.84 19.99
N LYS A 258 6.52 -5.84 20.08
CA LYS A 258 6.30 -4.47 19.60
C LYS A 258 7.10 -4.18 18.34
N GLN A 259 6.49 -3.40 17.42
CA GLN A 259 7.18 -2.79 16.29
C GLN A 259 6.56 -1.43 15.97
N ASN A 260 7.38 -0.48 15.54
CA ASN A 260 6.92 0.83 15.11
C ASN A 260 6.66 0.81 13.60
N VAL A 261 5.49 1.29 13.20
CA VAL A 261 5.03 1.35 11.83
C VAL A 261 4.87 2.81 11.44
N TRP A 262 5.64 3.24 10.44
CA TRP A 262 5.61 4.61 9.95
C TRP A 262 4.44 4.83 9.00
N CYS A 263 3.71 5.90 9.26
CA CYS A 263 2.55 6.33 8.51
C CYS A 263 2.84 7.68 7.88
N ARG A 264 3.15 7.66 6.60
CA ARG A 264 3.49 8.87 5.84
C ARG A 264 2.36 9.87 5.85
N ASN A 265 2.71 11.13 5.67
CA ASN A 265 1.72 12.19 5.52
C ASN A 265 0.79 11.89 4.33
N THR A 266 -0.50 12.12 4.51
CA THR A 266 -1.54 11.88 3.49
C THR A 266 -2.04 13.18 2.86
N TYR A 267 -1.45 14.32 3.25
CA TYR A 267 -1.73 15.68 2.77
C TYR A 267 -3.13 16.21 3.11
N SER A 268 -3.96 15.42 3.74
CA SER A 268 -5.26 15.80 4.27
C SER A 268 -5.70 14.78 5.31
N TRP A 269 -6.42 15.23 6.34
CA TRP A 269 -7.06 14.33 7.31
C TRP A 269 -8.19 13.49 6.68
N ASP A 270 -8.75 13.95 5.56
CA ASP A 270 -9.81 13.24 4.83
C ASP A 270 -9.26 12.23 3.80
N THR A 271 -7.94 12.25 3.58
CA THR A 271 -7.30 11.32 2.65
C THR A 271 -6.83 10.08 3.40
N VAL A 272 -7.49 8.95 3.13
CA VAL A 272 -7.13 7.66 3.72
C VAL A 272 -6.14 6.93 2.83
N LYS A 273 -5.02 6.52 3.43
CA LYS A 273 -4.02 5.62 2.83
C LYS A 273 -3.90 4.34 3.64
N THR A 274 -3.11 3.42 3.15
CA THR A 274 -2.80 2.18 3.84
C THR A 274 -1.31 2.01 4.06
N VAL A 275 -0.96 1.40 5.18
CA VAL A 275 0.37 0.87 5.45
C VAL A 275 0.24 -0.60 5.78
N THR A 276 1.17 -1.40 5.29
CA THR A 276 1.14 -2.85 5.45
C THR A 276 2.40 -3.33 6.15
N LEU A 277 2.23 -4.25 7.08
CA LEU A 277 3.31 -4.88 7.82
C LEU A 277 3.06 -6.39 7.95
N ASN A 278 4.13 -7.12 8.18
CA ASN A 278 4.06 -8.55 8.47
C ASN A 278 4.03 -8.75 9.98
N ILE A 279 3.13 -9.61 10.45
CA ILE A 279 2.97 -9.98 11.84
C ILE A 279 2.97 -11.50 11.98
N THR A 280 3.42 -12.00 13.12
CA THR A 280 3.31 -13.43 13.45
C THR A 280 2.17 -13.63 14.44
N LEU A 281 1.23 -14.51 14.09
CA LEU A 281 0.09 -14.88 14.91
C LEU A 281 0.18 -16.36 15.31
N ASN A 282 -0.34 -16.66 16.49
CA ASN A 282 -0.50 -18.04 16.98
C ASN A 282 -1.89 -18.56 16.59
N ALA A 283 -2.04 -19.84 16.32
CA ALA A 283 -3.36 -20.44 16.16
C ALA A 283 -4.27 -20.12 17.35
N GLY A 284 -5.52 -19.75 17.08
CA GLY A 284 -6.45 -19.28 18.07
C GLY A 284 -6.45 -17.77 18.26
N GLU A 285 -6.79 -17.32 19.46
CA GLU A 285 -6.97 -15.90 19.77
C GLU A 285 -5.63 -15.17 19.91
N ASN A 286 -5.51 -14.02 19.24
CA ASN A 286 -4.38 -13.12 19.32
C ASN A 286 -4.88 -11.72 19.71
N THR A 287 -4.13 -11.04 20.55
CA THR A 287 -4.42 -9.65 20.94
C THR A 287 -3.46 -8.71 20.20
N ILE A 288 -4.02 -7.72 19.55
CA ILE A 288 -3.29 -6.65 18.86
C ILE A 288 -3.62 -5.34 19.53
N ASN A 289 -2.57 -4.58 19.85
CA ASN A 289 -2.69 -3.31 20.54
C ASN A 289 -1.93 -2.21 19.81
N PHE A 290 -2.53 -1.05 19.70
CA PHE A 290 -1.97 0.16 19.12
C PHE A 290 -1.69 1.18 20.21
N THR A 291 -0.46 1.65 20.25
CA THR A 291 0.03 2.68 21.17
C THR A 291 0.99 3.61 20.44
N ASN A 292 1.51 4.60 21.14
CA ASN A 292 2.67 5.37 20.72
C ASN A 292 3.71 5.33 21.85
N ASP A 293 4.84 4.70 21.61
CA ASP A 293 5.88 4.50 22.64
C ASP A 293 6.75 5.73 22.91
N GLY A 294 6.50 6.83 22.19
CA GLY A 294 7.24 8.08 22.34
C GLY A 294 8.70 8.03 21.91
N SER A 295 9.14 6.95 21.24
CA SER A 295 10.54 6.75 20.87
C SER A 295 11.06 7.78 19.87
N VAL A 296 10.17 8.39 19.10
CA VAL A 296 10.51 9.43 18.11
C VAL A 296 9.61 10.65 18.29
N LYS A 297 10.23 11.82 18.36
CA LYS A 297 9.54 13.11 18.46
C LYS A 297 10.14 14.10 17.46
N PHE A 298 9.28 14.79 16.71
CA PHE A 298 9.70 15.87 15.86
C PHE A 298 9.85 17.16 16.69
N ASN A 299 11.05 17.76 16.67
CA ASN A 299 11.35 19.00 17.41
C ASN A 299 10.86 19.00 18.87
N ASN A 300 11.00 17.87 19.58
CA ASN A 300 10.51 17.66 20.95
C ASN A 300 9.00 17.85 21.15
N ARG A 301 8.20 17.92 20.09
CA ARG A 301 6.74 17.90 20.17
C ARG A 301 6.27 16.53 20.63
N ASP A 302 5.12 16.48 21.31
CA ASP A 302 4.46 15.23 21.59
C ASP A 302 4.13 14.49 20.29
N SER A 303 4.47 13.22 20.24
CA SER A 303 4.15 12.39 19.07
C SER A 303 2.79 11.74 19.24
N TYR A 304 2.05 11.69 18.13
CA TYR A 304 0.73 11.08 18.02
C TYR A 304 0.76 9.97 16.96
N THR A 305 -0.13 8.99 17.12
CA THR A 305 -0.41 8.08 15.99
C THR A 305 -1.16 8.82 14.90
N PRO A 306 -1.17 8.31 13.65
CA PRO A 306 -2.13 8.77 12.65
C PRO A 306 -3.57 8.49 13.12
N TYR A 307 -4.56 9.06 12.46
CA TYR A 307 -5.95 8.61 12.59
C TYR A 307 -6.08 7.20 12.01
N ILE A 308 -6.68 6.28 12.76
CA ILE A 308 -6.80 4.88 12.38
C ILE A 308 -8.26 4.56 12.09
N PHE A 309 -8.57 4.11 10.87
CA PHE A 309 -9.93 3.79 10.42
C PHE A 309 -10.25 2.30 10.52
N SER A 310 -9.34 1.47 10.10
CA SER A 310 -9.56 0.02 10.11
C SER A 310 -8.25 -0.75 10.00
N VAL A 311 -8.35 -2.03 10.28
CA VAL A 311 -7.27 -3.00 10.07
C VAL A 311 -7.80 -4.19 9.32
N THR A 312 -7.06 -4.67 8.34
CA THR A 312 -7.33 -5.94 7.66
C THR A 312 -6.16 -6.88 7.88
N ILE A 313 -6.45 -8.14 8.21
CA ILE A 313 -5.45 -9.19 8.41
C ILE A 313 -5.72 -10.32 7.43
N ASN A 314 -4.68 -10.69 6.68
CA ASN A 314 -4.74 -11.71 5.63
C ASN A 314 -3.60 -12.72 5.81
N ASP A 315 -3.81 -13.94 5.35
CA ASP A 315 -2.73 -14.89 5.12
C ASP A 315 -1.71 -14.29 4.14
N ILE A 316 -0.45 -14.69 4.28
CA ILE A 316 0.58 -14.37 3.29
C ILE A 316 0.59 -15.43 2.20
N CYS A 317 0.42 -16.68 2.60
CA CYS A 317 0.41 -17.82 1.70
C CYS A 317 -0.32 -18.99 2.36
N ASN A 318 -0.84 -19.88 1.53
CA ASN A 318 -1.48 -21.14 1.88
C ASN A 318 -0.92 -22.24 1.02
#